data_da8383c51f7ca76ff95e4d59dc9ac401
#
_entry.id   da8383c51f7ca76ff95e4d59dc9ac401
#
_cell.length_a   1.000
_cell.length_b   1.000
_cell.length_c   1.000
_cell.angle_alpha   90.00
_cell.angle_beta   90.00
_cell.angle_gamma   90.00
#
_symmetry.space_group_name_H-M   'P 1'
#
loop_
_entity.id
_entity.type
_entity.pdbx_description
1 polymer ?
#
loop_
_entity_poly.entity_id
_entity_poly.type
_entity_poly.pdbx_seq_one_letter_code
_entity_poly.pdbx_strand_id
1 'polypeptide(L)'
;MLFRSHVNFAQSTNDAYPTAAKLGILLNTPALMDELKSLISSFRKKAQELGDNIKMGRTQLQDAVPMTLGQEFESYAASLENEIPQIQFARENLHTINMGATAIGTGINSDPNYTPKVTSHLAKISGLDLKAAKNMIAATNDTSLDRKSVV
;
A
#
# COMPACT_ATOMS: atom_id res chain seq x y z
N MET A 1 8.57 -4.48 -36.66
CA MET A 1 9.52 -4.65 -35.52
C MET A 1 9.53 -3.34 -34.74
N LEU A 2 9.21 -3.38 -33.42
CA LEU A 2 9.26 -2.20 -32.55
C LEU A 2 10.63 -2.11 -31.89
N PHE A 3 11.29 -0.97 -31.96
CA PHE A 3 12.54 -0.71 -31.24
C PHE A 3 12.24 -0.28 -29.81
N ARG A 4 13.22 -0.44 -28.89
CA ARG A 4 13.13 -0.01 -27.48
C ARG A 4 12.69 1.46 -27.34
N SER A 5 13.17 2.32 -28.23
CA SER A 5 12.78 3.74 -28.28
C SER A 5 11.29 3.97 -28.57
N HIS A 6 10.67 3.12 -29.37
CA HIS A 6 9.23 3.21 -29.62
C HIS A 6 8.40 2.79 -28.39
N VAL A 7 8.84 1.75 -27.68
CA VAL A 7 8.15 1.28 -26.47
C VAL A 7 8.24 2.30 -25.34
N ASN A 8 9.40 2.95 -25.20
CA ASN A 8 9.66 3.95 -24.15
C ASN A 8 9.26 5.39 -24.54
N PHE A 9 8.65 5.57 -25.72
CA PHE A 9 8.22 6.89 -26.17
C PHE A 9 7.21 7.49 -25.19
N ALA A 10 7.34 8.79 -24.91
CA ALA A 10 6.52 9.55 -23.97
C ALA A 10 6.56 9.03 -22.51
N GLN A 11 7.61 8.29 -22.12
CA GLN A 11 7.82 7.80 -20.77
C GLN A 11 9.08 8.39 -20.12
N SER A 12 9.05 8.50 -18.80
CA SER A 12 10.18 8.83 -17.94
C SER A 12 10.25 7.82 -16.79
N THR A 13 11.41 7.70 -16.15
CA THR A 13 11.53 6.98 -14.87
C THR A 13 10.68 7.66 -13.79
N ASN A 14 10.37 8.96 -13.92
CA ASN A 14 9.62 9.72 -12.93
C ASN A 14 8.09 9.51 -13.01
N ASP A 15 7.58 8.87 -14.05
CA ASP A 15 6.17 8.48 -14.17
C ASP A 15 5.96 6.97 -14.27
N ALA A 16 6.75 6.29 -15.09
CA ALA A 16 6.61 4.84 -15.29
C ALA A 16 6.98 4.04 -14.04
N TYR A 17 8.10 4.38 -13.36
CA TYR A 17 8.54 3.66 -12.16
C TYR A 17 7.57 3.81 -10.98
N PRO A 18 7.16 5.02 -10.55
CA PRO A 18 6.19 5.13 -9.45
C PRO A 18 4.83 4.53 -9.79
N THR A 19 4.40 4.59 -11.05
CA THR A 19 3.18 3.89 -11.50
C THR A 19 3.35 2.37 -11.34
N ALA A 20 4.47 1.80 -11.78
CA ALA A 20 4.74 0.37 -11.63
C ALA A 20 4.79 -0.06 -10.16
N ALA A 21 5.41 0.74 -9.29
CA ALA A 21 5.44 0.48 -7.84
C ALA A 21 4.02 0.47 -7.24
N LYS A 22 3.20 1.47 -7.57
CA LYS A 22 1.79 1.52 -7.13
C LYS A 22 1.00 0.29 -7.58
N LEU A 23 1.12 -0.10 -8.85
CA LEU A 23 0.46 -1.31 -9.35
C LEU A 23 0.95 -2.56 -8.62
N GLY A 24 2.25 -2.69 -8.41
CA GLY A 24 2.83 -3.82 -7.67
C GLY A 24 2.26 -3.94 -6.26
N ILE A 25 2.15 -2.83 -5.53
CA ILE A 25 1.55 -2.79 -4.19
C ILE A 25 0.06 -3.15 -4.26
N LEU A 26 -0.70 -2.52 -5.16
CA LEU A 26 -2.15 -2.76 -5.32
C LEU A 26 -2.47 -4.24 -5.61
N LEU A 27 -1.67 -4.89 -6.45
CA LEU A 27 -1.86 -6.29 -6.84
C LEU A 27 -1.51 -7.27 -5.71
N ASN A 28 -0.55 -6.92 -4.84
CA ASN A 28 -0.12 -7.80 -3.75
C ASN A 28 -0.86 -7.53 -2.42
N THR A 29 -1.47 -6.37 -2.23
CA THR A 29 -2.19 -6.02 -0.99
C THR A 29 -3.29 -7.01 -0.62
N PRO A 30 -4.12 -7.58 -1.53
CA PRO A 30 -5.14 -8.55 -1.16
C PRO A 30 -4.56 -9.78 -0.43
N ALA A 31 -3.47 -10.35 -0.94
CA ALA A 31 -2.82 -11.49 -0.31
C ALA A 31 -2.27 -11.12 1.09
N LEU A 32 -1.64 -9.94 1.24
CA LEU A 32 -1.21 -9.43 2.53
C LEU A 32 -2.38 -9.31 3.52
N MET A 33 -3.52 -8.79 3.07
CA MET A 33 -4.71 -8.63 3.91
C MET A 33 -5.29 -9.97 4.38
N ASP A 34 -5.26 -10.98 3.55
CA ASP A 34 -5.75 -12.32 3.90
C ASP A 34 -4.81 -13.01 4.91
N GLU A 35 -3.50 -12.88 4.72
CA GLU A 35 -2.52 -13.38 5.70
C GLU A 35 -2.61 -12.63 7.04
N LEU A 36 -2.85 -11.32 7.02
CA LEU A 36 -3.04 -10.54 8.24
C LEU A 36 -4.27 -11.01 9.03
N LYS A 37 -5.40 -11.25 8.35
CA LYS A 37 -6.61 -11.81 8.98
C LYS A 37 -6.34 -13.21 9.56
N SER A 38 -5.59 -14.05 8.85
CA SER A 38 -5.19 -15.38 9.32
C SER A 38 -4.35 -15.29 10.59
N LEU A 39 -3.39 -14.35 10.63
CA LEU A 39 -2.56 -14.10 11.81
C LEU A 39 -3.39 -13.61 13.01
N ILE A 40 -4.31 -12.66 12.81
CA ILE A 40 -5.25 -12.19 13.83
C ILE A 40 -6.05 -13.35 14.41
N SER A 41 -6.59 -14.21 13.55
CA SER A 41 -7.32 -15.40 13.98
C SER A 41 -6.48 -16.36 14.81
N SER A 42 -5.20 -16.53 14.41
CA SER A 42 -4.24 -17.38 15.13
C SER A 42 -3.90 -16.82 16.50
N PHE A 43 -3.74 -15.50 16.64
CA PHE A 43 -3.54 -14.86 17.94
C PHE A 43 -4.77 -15.01 18.84
N ARG A 44 -5.99 -14.82 18.32
CA ARG A 44 -7.22 -15.03 19.08
C ARG A 44 -7.38 -16.48 19.56
N LYS A 45 -7.04 -17.44 18.71
CA LYS A 45 -7.02 -18.86 19.11
C LYS A 45 -6.05 -19.09 20.26
N LYS A 46 -4.82 -18.53 20.19
CA LYS A 46 -3.85 -18.62 21.28
C LYS A 46 -4.30 -17.87 22.54
N ALA A 47 -4.98 -16.75 22.41
CA ALA A 47 -5.58 -16.03 23.52
C ALA A 47 -6.57 -16.90 24.29
N GLN A 48 -7.41 -17.66 23.58
CA GLN A 48 -8.36 -18.59 24.18
C GLN A 48 -7.66 -19.78 24.86
N GLU A 49 -6.68 -20.40 24.20
CA GLU A 49 -5.90 -21.51 24.73
C GLU A 49 -5.14 -21.16 26.02
N LEU A 50 -4.68 -19.92 26.15
CA LEU A 50 -3.81 -19.43 27.22
C LEU A 50 -4.54 -18.47 28.19
N GLY A 51 -5.86 -18.41 28.13
CA GLY A 51 -6.69 -17.42 28.82
C GLY A 51 -6.38 -17.24 30.30
N ASP A 52 -6.20 -18.35 31.01
CA ASP A 52 -6.04 -18.37 32.49
C ASP A 52 -4.56 -18.39 32.94
N ASN A 53 -3.61 -18.44 32.03
CA ASN A 53 -2.20 -18.48 32.39
C ASN A 53 -1.70 -17.10 32.84
N ILE A 54 -1.47 -16.97 34.15
CA ILE A 54 -1.01 -15.72 34.75
C ILE A 54 0.45 -15.46 34.37
N LYS A 55 0.75 -14.23 34.04
CA LYS A 55 2.10 -13.69 33.83
C LYS A 55 2.24 -12.31 34.47
N MET A 56 3.47 -11.85 34.61
CA MET A 56 3.71 -10.46 34.97
C MET A 56 3.64 -9.57 33.76
N GLY A 57 2.74 -8.59 33.77
CA GLY A 57 2.73 -7.48 32.83
C GLY A 57 3.88 -6.54 33.11
N ARG A 58 4.45 -5.93 32.05
CA ARG A 58 5.64 -5.07 32.15
C ARG A 58 5.36 -3.68 31.59
N THR A 59 5.93 -2.68 32.27
CA THR A 59 6.02 -1.32 31.78
C THR A 59 7.48 -0.86 31.87
N GLN A 60 7.98 -0.14 30.87
CA GLN A 60 9.37 0.33 30.84
C GLN A 60 10.41 -0.79 31.12
N LEU A 61 10.16 -1.97 30.58
CA LEU A 61 10.99 -3.19 30.74
C LEU A 61 11.08 -3.72 32.18
N GLN A 62 10.20 -3.26 33.10
CA GLN A 62 10.15 -3.71 34.48
C GLN A 62 8.80 -4.38 34.77
N ASP A 63 8.81 -5.30 35.74
CA ASP A 63 7.61 -5.95 36.25
C ASP A 63 6.68 -4.91 36.88
N ALA A 64 5.40 -4.96 36.49
CA ALA A 64 4.39 -4.03 36.98
C ALA A 64 3.26 -4.77 37.71
N VAL A 65 2.26 -5.26 36.98
CA VAL A 65 1.06 -5.89 37.56
C VAL A 65 0.77 -7.22 36.87
N PRO A 66 0.10 -8.16 37.54
CA PRO A 66 -0.32 -9.42 36.93
C PRO A 66 -1.29 -9.17 35.78
N MET A 67 -1.15 -9.99 34.73
CA MET A 67 -2.07 -10.13 33.62
C MET A 67 -2.10 -11.59 33.17
N THR A 68 -2.92 -11.93 32.18
CA THR A 68 -2.88 -13.28 31.59
C THR A 68 -2.19 -13.28 30.23
N LEU A 69 -1.64 -14.43 29.83
CA LEU A 69 -1.13 -14.63 28.47
C LEU A 69 -2.25 -14.45 27.43
N GLY A 70 -3.48 -14.89 27.77
CA GLY A 70 -4.63 -14.66 26.90
C GLY A 70 -4.87 -13.19 26.60
N GLN A 71 -4.78 -12.30 27.63
CA GLN A 71 -4.89 -10.85 27.44
C GLN A 71 -3.78 -10.30 26.56
N GLU A 72 -2.55 -10.80 26.68
CA GLU A 72 -1.44 -10.36 25.85
C GLU A 72 -1.64 -10.76 24.38
N PHE A 73 -2.02 -12.01 24.09
CA PHE A 73 -2.28 -12.45 22.72
C PHE A 73 -3.50 -11.75 22.09
N GLU A 74 -4.55 -11.47 22.87
CA GLU A 74 -5.69 -10.69 22.38
C GLU A 74 -5.27 -9.24 22.04
N SER A 75 -4.37 -8.64 22.82
CA SER A 75 -3.85 -7.31 22.51
C SER A 75 -3.11 -7.26 21.18
N TYR A 76 -2.35 -8.32 20.84
CA TYR A 76 -1.69 -8.42 19.53
C TYR A 76 -2.72 -8.52 18.39
N ALA A 77 -3.75 -9.33 18.57
CA ALA A 77 -4.84 -9.45 17.60
C ALA A 77 -5.54 -8.11 17.37
N ALA A 78 -5.92 -7.42 18.43
CA ALA A 78 -6.58 -6.12 18.37
C ALA A 78 -5.71 -5.05 17.71
N SER A 79 -4.41 -5.02 18.03
CA SER A 79 -3.48 -4.08 17.40
C SER A 79 -3.40 -4.29 15.89
N LEU A 80 -3.25 -5.54 15.43
CA LEU A 80 -3.21 -5.84 14.01
C LEU A 80 -4.56 -5.55 13.31
N GLU A 81 -5.68 -5.80 13.99
CA GLU A 81 -7.01 -5.51 13.44
C GLU A 81 -7.20 -4.01 13.19
N ASN A 82 -6.67 -3.16 14.05
CA ASN A 82 -6.70 -1.71 13.88
C ASN A 82 -5.87 -1.21 12.68
N GLU A 83 -4.88 -1.99 12.22
CA GLU A 83 -4.07 -1.64 11.04
C GLU A 83 -4.82 -1.92 9.71
N ILE A 84 -5.81 -2.81 9.69
CA ILE A 84 -6.56 -3.18 8.48
C ILE A 84 -7.17 -1.95 7.78
N PRO A 85 -7.95 -1.08 8.46
CA PRO A 85 -8.51 0.11 7.83
C PRO A 85 -7.43 1.11 7.39
N GLN A 86 -6.30 1.17 8.08
CA GLN A 86 -5.18 2.05 7.70
C GLN A 86 -4.54 1.59 6.38
N ILE A 87 -4.30 0.29 6.24
CA ILE A 87 -3.79 -0.30 4.99
C ILE A 87 -4.79 -0.08 3.84
N GLN A 88 -6.08 -0.28 4.09
CA GLN A 88 -7.12 -0.04 3.08
C GLN A 88 -7.15 1.42 2.63
N PHE A 89 -7.09 2.36 3.57
CA PHE A 89 -7.05 3.78 3.26
C PHE A 89 -5.80 4.16 2.45
N ALA A 90 -4.63 3.65 2.83
CA ALA A 90 -3.40 3.87 2.09
C ALA A 90 -3.49 3.30 0.67
N ARG A 91 -4.05 2.09 0.53
CA ARG A 91 -4.27 1.42 -0.74
C ARG A 91 -5.13 2.24 -1.71
N GLU A 92 -6.24 2.83 -1.23
CA GLU A 92 -7.13 3.64 -2.07
C GLU A 92 -6.39 4.82 -2.75
N ASN A 93 -5.45 5.43 -2.05
CA ASN A 93 -4.66 6.54 -2.59
C ASN A 93 -3.71 6.11 -3.73
N LEU A 94 -3.33 4.83 -3.79
CA LEU A 94 -2.44 4.31 -4.83
C LEU A 94 -3.13 4.13 -6.19
N HIS A 95 -4.46 4.14 -6.24
CA HIS A 95 -5.22 4.08 -7.49
C HIS A 95 -5.01 5.32 -8.39
N THR A 96 -4.51 6.41 -7.81
CA THR A 96 -4.16 7.62 -8.58
C THR A 96 -2.71 7.53 -9.05
N ILE A 97 -2.52 7.50 -10.38
CA ILE A 97 -1.22 7.36 -11.03
C ILE A 97 -0.82 8.62 -11.78
N ASN A 98 0.47 8.80 -12.01
CA ASN A 98 1.04 9.92 -12.76
C ASN A 98 1.59 9.51 -14.13
N MET A 99 1.14 8.40 -14.70
CA MET A 99 1.60 7.94 -16.02
C MET A 99 1.25 8.96 -17.11
N GLY A 100 2.25 9.37 -17.88
CA GLY A 100 2.15 10.46 -18.86
C GLY A 100 2.64 11.83 -18.34
N ALA A 101 3.02 11.92 -17.06
CA ALA A 101 3.62 13.12 -16.48
C ALA A 101 4.98 13.47 -17.11
N THR A 102 5.66 12.48 -17.67
CA THR A 102 7.05 12.58 -18.15
C THR A 102 8.02 12.94 -17.02
N ALA A 103 8.97 13.84 -17.24
CA ALA A 103 10.07 14.11 -16.30
C ALA A 103 9.60 14.84 -15.02
N ILE A 104 8.73 15.85 -15.15
CA ILE A 104 8.36 16.76 -14.04
C ILE A 104 6.84 17.00 -13.92
N GLY A 105 6.04 16.27 -14.65
CA GLY A 105 4.57 16.42 -14.59
C GLY A 105 3.97 17.31 -15.67
N THR A 106 4.77 17.87 -16.58
CA THR A 106 4.29 18.76 -17.65
C THR A 106 3.81 17.99 -18.88
N GLY A 107 4.12 16.71 -19.02
CA GLY A 107 3.79 15.91 -20.19
C GLY A 107 4.50 16.37 -21.47
N ILE A 108 5.62 17.08 -21.35
CA ILE A 108 6.37 17.59 -22.50
C ILE A 108 6.79 16.44 -23.43
N ASN A 109 6.64 16.64 -24.73
CA ASN A 109 6.89 15.66 -25.80
C ASN A 109 5.97 14.42 -25.77
N SER A 110 4.83 14.48 -25.07
CA SER A 110 3.80 13.44 -25.16
C SER A 110 2.56 13.93 -25.90
N ASP A 111 1.86 13.00 -26.57
CA ASP A 111 0.56 13.29 -27.17
C ASP A 111 -0.45 13.64 -26.06
N PRO A 112 -1.29 14.70 -26.21
CA PRO A 112 -2.30 15.04 -25.21
C PRO A 112 -3.27 13.90 -24.86
N ASN A 113 -3.49 12.96 -25.78
CA ASN A 113 -4.32 11.78 -25.54
C ASN A 113 -3.58 10.61 -24.89
N TYR A 114 -2.27 10.70 -24.67
CA TYR A 114 -1.47 9.61 -24.13
C TYR A 114 -1.92 9.24 -22.70
N THR A 115 -1.99 10.20 -21.80
CA THR A 115 -2.37 9.99 -20.40
C THR A 115 -3.71 9.27 -20.23
N PRO A 116 -4.83 9.73 -20.82
CA PRO A 116 -6.10 9.04 -20.67
C PRO A 116 -6.07 7.63 -21.29
N LYS A 117 -5.41 7.45 -22.43
CA LYS A 117 -5.31 6.15 -23.09
C LYS A 117 -4.47 5.16 -22.27
N VAL A 118 -3.28 5.55 -21.84
CA VAL A 118 -2.40 4.66 -21.08
C VAL A 118 -3.02 4.29 -19.73
N THR A 119 -3.67 5.23 -19.04
CA THR A 119 -4.39 4.95 -17.78
C THR A 119 -5.51 3.93 -18.00
N SER A 120 -6.32 4.11 -19.05
CA SER A 120 -7.40 3.18 -19.40
C SER A 120 -6.86 1.77 -19.75
N HIS A 121 -5.77 1.70 -20.52
CA HIS A 121 -5.15 0.42 -20.86
C HIS A 121 -4.54 -0.28 -19.65
N LEU A 122 -3.86 0.45 -18.77
CA LEU A 122 -3.32 -0.09 -17.52
C LEU A 122 -4.44 -0.60 -16.60
N ALA A 123 -5.53 0.15 -16.46
CA ALA A 123 -6.70 -0.27 -15.69
C ALA A 123 -7.28 -1.58 -16.25
N LYS A 124 -7.45 -1.66 -17.56
CA LYS A 124 -7.97 -2.87 -18.24
C LYS A 124 -7.07 -4.09 -18.06
N ILE A 125 -5.76 -3.92 -18.20
CA ILE A 125 -4.78 -5.02 -18.11
C ILE A 125 -4.64 -5.51 -16.67
N SER A 126 -4.59 -4.58 -15.70
CA SER A 126 -4.40 -4.89 -14.29
C SER A 126 -5.68 -5.31 -13.56
N GLY A 127 -6.86 -4.97 -14.10
CA GLY A 127 -8.14 -5.13 -13.41
C GLY A 127 -8.34 -4.14 -12.25
N LEU A 128 -7.52 -3.09 -12.16
CA LEU A 128 -7.57 -2.07 -11.10
C LEU A 128 -8.32 -0.82 -11.57
N ASP A 129 -9.07 -0.15 -10.66
CA ASP A 129 -9.72 1.14 -10.94
C ASP A 129 -8.70 2.28 -10.89
N LEU A 130 -7.85 2.38 -11.90
CA LEU A 130 -6.81 3.39 -11.98
C LEU A 130 -7.35 4.73 -12.50
N LYS A 131 -6.85 5.83 -11.93
CA LYS A 131 -7.21 7.19 -12.29
C LYS A 131 -5.95 8.01 -12.55
N ALA A 132 -5.98 8.83 -13.61
CA ALA A 132 -4.92 9.79 -13.83
C ALA A 132 -5.00 10.90 -12.78
N ALA A 133 -3.86 11.33 -12.24
CA ALA A 133 -3.80 12.44 -11.31
C ALA A 133 -4.33 13.73 -11.93
N LYS A 134 -5.12 14.49 -11.17
CA LYS A 134 -5.65 15.80 -11.61
C LYS A 134 -4.53 16.83 -11.81
N ASN A 135 -3.51 16.77 -10.96
CA ASN A 135 -2.32 17.60 -11.06
C ASN A 135 -1.10 16.69 -11.17
N MET A 136 -0.59 16.54 -12.39
CA MET A 136 0.54 15.65 -12.68
C MET A 136 1.85 16.13 -12.08
N ILE A 137 2.04 17.46 -11.94
CA ILE A 137 3.24 18.04 -11.34
C ILE A 137 3.27 17.69 -9.85
N ALA A 138 2.15 17.91 -9.14
CA ALA A 138 2.03 17.53 -7.74
C ALA A 138 2.23 16.01 -7.54
N ALA A 139 1.59 15.19 -8.36
CA ALA A 139 1.68 13.74 -8.27
C ALA A 139 3.07 13.17 -8.60
N THR A 140 3.91 13.94 -9.31
CA THR A 140 5.29 13.57 -9.59
C THR A 140 6.24 13.97 -8.45
N ASN A 141 5.93 15.05 -7.73
CA ASN A 141 6.72 15.52 -6.59
C ASN A 141 6.27 14.94 -5.25
N ASP A 142 5.00 14.55 -5.14
CA ASP A 142 4.40 14.14 -3.88
C ASP A 142 4.71 12.67 -3.56
N THR A 143 5.61 12.47 -2.62
CA THR A 143 5.92 11.17 -2.01
C THR A 143 5.26 11.01 -0.63
N SER A 144 4.25 11.81 -0.31
CA SER A 144 3.61 11.82 1.02
C SER A 144 3.01 10.45 1.41
N LEU A 145 2.61 9.65 0.44
CA LEU A 145 2.12 8.29 0.65
C LEU A 145 3.25 7.31 1.01
N ASP A 146 4.48 7.59 0.57
CA ASP A 146 5.67 6.82 0.93
C ASP A 146 6.18 7.17 2.35
N ARG A 147 5.99 8.41 2.78
CA ARG A 147 6.52 8.90 4.06
C ARG A 147 5.75 8.43 5.29
N LYS A 148 4.48 8.08 5.17
CA LYS A 148 3.65 7.64 6.30
C LYS A 148 3.98 6.22 6.79
N SER A 149 4.78 5.48 6.05
CA SER A 149 5.26 4.15 6.44
C SER A 149 6.58 4.16 7.23
N VAL A 150 7.15 5.33 7.55
CA VAL A 150 8.48 5.46 8.16
C VAL A 150 8.45 6.25 9.48
N VAL A 151 7.27 6.45 10.08
CA VAL A 151 7.17 7.05 11.42
C VAL A 151 6.51 6.10 12.38
#